data_dce8fcb17e83e0ba65637cac82f9c731
#
_entry.id   dce8fcb17e83e0ba65637cac82f9c731
#
_cell.length_a   1.000
_cell.length_b   1.000
_cell.length_c   1.000
_cell.angle_alpha   90.00
_cell.angle_beta   90.00
_cell.angle_gamma   90.00
#
_symmetry.space_group_name_H-M   'P 1'
#
loop_
_entity.id
_entity.type
_entity.pdbx_description
1 polymer ?
#
loop_
_entity_poly.entity_id
_entity_poly.type
_entity_poly.pdbx_seq_one_letter_code
_entity_poly.pdbx_strand_id
1 'polypeptide(L)'
;GSGDVIGALYDELVEATTTKPTFYIDFPVETSPLTRQNRRDPRLAERWDLVAWGMELGTAYTELTDPGEQRKRFTAQSLRAAAGDPEAMSLDEDFLRTLELGLVPTGGLGLGVDRAVMLITGATSIRDVIAFPYARPR
;
A
#
# COMPACT_ATOMS: atom_id res chain seq x y z
N GLY A 1 -9.40 12.07 6.77
CA GLY A 1 -9.00 13.26 5.99
C GLY A 1 -9.45 13.18 4.54
N SER A 2 -9.01 14.12 3.70
CA SER A 2 -9.35 14.12 2.27
C SER A 2 -8.74 12.90 1.55
N GLY A 3 -7.56 12.47 1.97
CA GLY A 3 -6.90 11.28 1.45
C GLY A 3 -7.70 10.01 1.65
N ASP A 4 -8.35 9.86 2.80
CA ASP A 4 -9.19 8.68 3.09
C ASP A 4 -10.42 8.62 2.18
N VAL A 5 -11.03 9.77 1.91
CA VAL A 5 -12.18 9.85 0.98
C VAL A 5 -11.74 9.50 -0.44
N ILE A 6 -10.59 10.01 -0.88
CA ILE A 6 -10.04 9.69 -2.21
C ILE A 6 -9.74 8.19 -2.30
N GLY A 7 -9.12 7.59 -1.27
CA GLY A 7 -8.85 6.15 -1.22
C GLY A 7 -10.14 5.32 -1.34
N ALA A 8 -11.15 5.60 -0.53
CA ALA A 8 -12.42 4.89 -0.57
C ALA A 8 -13.14 5.02 -1.93
N LEU A 9 -13.09 6.20 -2.56
CA LEU A 9 -13.64 6.39 -3.90
C LEU A 9 -12.84 5.61 -4.97
N TYR A 10 -11.52 5.57 -4.83
CA TYR A 10 -10.66 4.80 -5.72
C TYR A 10 -10.98 3.30 -5.64
N ASP A 11 -11.03 2.74 -4.44
CA ASP A 11 -11.29 1.32 -4.22
C ASP A 11 -12.66 0.90 -4.77
N GLU A 12 -13.70 1.70 -4.49
CA GLU A 12 -15.09 1.36 -4.84
C GLU A 12 -15.42 1.63 -6.32
N LEU A 13 -14.95 2.76 -6.86
CA LEU A 13 -15.41 3.23 -8.18
C LEU A 13 -14.39 3.00 -9.29
N VAL A 14 -13.10 2.89 -8.98
CA VAL A 14 -12.03 2.86 -9.95
C VAL A 14 -11.39 1.47 -10.04
N GLU A 15 -10.88 0.93 -8.94
CA GLU A 15 -10.19 -0.36 -8.94
C GLU A 15 -11.09 -1.47 -9.46
N ALA A 16 -12.29 -1.63 -8.88
CA ALA A 16 -13.25 -2.68 -9.24
C ALA A 16 -13.71 -2.60 -10.72
N THR A 17 -13.65 -1.44 -11.34
CA THR A 17 -14.08 -1.21 -12.73
C THR A 17 -12.95 -1.26 -13.75
N THR A 18 -11.71 -1.36 -13.30
CA THR A 18 -10.52 -1.40 -14.16
C THR A 18 -10.38 -2.74 -14.85
N THR A 19 -10.64 -2.79 -16.15
CA THR A 19 -10.64 -4.04 -16.94
C THR A 19 -9.32 -4.36 -17.63
N LYS A 20 -8.45 -3.36 -17.84
CA LYS A 20 -7.16 -3.51 -18.54
C LYS A 20 -6.02 -3.21 -17.58
N PRO A 21 -4.81 -3.78 -17.81
CA PRO A 21 -3.63 -3.39 -17.01
C PRO A 21 -3.43 -1.87 -17.06
N THR A 22 -3.55 -1.24 -15.90
CA THR A 22 -3.51 0.21 -15.73
C THR A 22 -2.66 0.56 -14.52
N PHE A 23 -1.71 1.48 -14.70
CA PHE A 23 -0.97 2.06 -13.58
C PHE A 23 -1.71 3.29 -13.07
N TYR A 24 -2.10 3.26 -11.80
CA TYR A 24 -2.56 4.41 -11.05
C TYR A 24 -1.39 4.98 -10.28
N ILE A 25 -1.18 6.29 -10.36
CA ILE A 25 0.01 6.96 -9.81
C ILE A 25 -0.39 8.10 -8.88
N ASP A 26 0.57 8.56 -8.06
CA ASP A 26 0.43 9.77 -7.25
C ASP A 26 -0.73 9.71 -6.24
N PHE A 27 -0.71 8.69 -5.38
CA PHE A 27 -1.68 8.54 -4.29
C PHE A 27 -1.54 9.64 -3.22
N PRO A 28 -2.59 9.91 -2.41
CA PRO A 28 -2.48 10.84 -1.31
C PRO A 28 -1.41 10.43 -0.30
N VAL A 29 -0.60 11.37 0.16
CA VAL A 29 0.44 11.12 1.15
C VAL A 29 -0.12 10.66 2.50
N GLU A 30 -1.34 11.09 2.83
CA GLU A 30 -2.04 10.75 4.08
C GLU A 30 -2.31 9.24 4.21
N THR A 31 -2.52 8.55 3.08
CA THR A 31 -2.78 7.10 3.01
C THR A 31 -1.56 6.28 2.62
N SER A 32 -0.38 6.92 2.55
CA SER A 32 0.87 6.28 2.13
C SER A 32 2.01 6.59 3.11
N PRO A 33 1.92 6.12 4.38
CA PRO A 33 2.82 6.56 5.46
C PRO A 33 4.29 6.15 5.28
N LEU A 34 4.58 5.12 4.50
CA LEU A 34 5.94 4.62 4.25
C LEU A 34 6.56 5.15 2.97
N THR A 35 5.77 5.90 2.18
CA THR A 35 6.16 6.35 0.85
C THR A 35 6.72 7.76 0.87
N ARG A 36 7.75 8.00 0.09
CA ARG A 36 8.31 9.33 -0.10
C ARG A 36 7.27 10.27 -0.71
N GLN A 37 7.25 11.51 -0.21
CA GLN A 37 6.45 12.59 -0.78
C GLN A 37 6.86 12.89 -2.23
N ASN A 38 5.89 13.15 -3.10
CA ASN A 38 6.14 13.59 -4.46
C ASN A 38 6.89 14.93 -4.46
N ARG A 39 7.91 15.02 -5.30
CA ARG A 39 8.81 16.20 -5.36
C ARG A 39 8.15 17.44 -5.95
N ARG A 40 7.06 17.28 -6.70
CA ARG A 40 6.33 18.38 -7.35
C ARG A 40 5.11 18.81 -6.55
N ASP A 41 4.42 17.85 -5.91
CA ASP A 41 3.24 18.11 -5.09
C ASP A 41 3.36 17.35 -3.76
N PRO A 42 3.61 18.05 -2.64
CA PRO A 42 3.81 17.42 -1.34
C PRO A 42 2.53 16.78 -0.75
N ARG A 43 1.37 16.96 -1.37
CA ARG A 43 0.12 16.28 -0.98
C ARG A 43 0.06 14.84 -1.48
N LEU A 44 0.92 14.49 -2.44
CA LEU A 44 0.97 13.21 -3.11
C LEU A 44 2.19 12.40 -2.66
N ALA A 45 2.11 11.10 -2.83
CA ALA A 45 3.17 10.13 -2.60
C ALA A 45 3.73 9.60 -3.92
N GLU A 46 5.03 9.35 -4.01
CA GLU A 46 5.67 8.70 -5.15
C GLU A 46 5.33 7.19 -5.14
N ARG A 47 4.08 6.86 -5.41
CA ARG A 47 3.50 5.52 -5.42
C ARG A 47 2.77 5.25 -6.72
N TRP A 48 2.79 4.01 -7.16
CA TRP A 48 1.85 3.51 -8.16
C TRP A 48 1.31 2.13 -7.77
N ASP A 49 0.09 1.85 -8.22
CA ASP A 49 -0.53 0.54 -8.16
C ASP A 49 -0.83 0.07 -9.58
N LEU A 50 -0.49 -1.18 -9.88
CA LEU A 50 -0.88 -1.85 -11.11
C LEU A 50 -2.17 -2.62 -10.86
N VAL A 51 -3.23 -2.19 -11.50
CA VAL A 51 -4.55 -2.81 -11.41
C VAL A 51 -4.97 -3.38 -12.76
N ALA A 52 -5.57 -4.55 -12.74
CA ALA A 52 -6.20 -5.14 -13.90
C ALA A 52 -7.32 -6.10 -13.49
N TRP A 53 -8.38 -6.16 -14.28
CA TRP A 53 -9.54 -7.06 -14.04
C TRP A 53 -10.14 -6.91 -12.64
N GLY A 54 -10.21 -5.68 -12.15
CA GLY A 54 -10.76 -5.36 -10.84
C GLY A 54 -9.88 -5.79 -9.67
N MET A 55 -8.59 -6.02 -9.88
CA MET A 55 -7.65 -6.46 -8.85
C MET A 55 -6.33 -5.67 -8.92
N GLU A 56 -5.83 -5.23 -7.77
CA GLU A 56 -4.44 -4.82 -7.64
C GLU A 56 -3.52 -6.04 -7.82
N LEU A 57 -2.61 -5.96 -8.78
CA LEU A 57 -1.60 -6.99 -9.06
C LEU A 57 -0.28 -6.71 -8.36
N GLY A 58 0.01 -5.46 -8.14
CA GLY A 58 1.22 -5.04 -7.47
C GLY A 58 1.23 -3.55 -7.19
N THR A 59 2.04 -3.17 -6.22
CA THR A 59 2.27 -1.79 -5.81
C THR A 59 3.76 -1.52 -5.76
N ALA A 60 4.16 -0.29 -6.05
CA ALA A 60 5.53 0.14 -5.82
C ALA A 60 5.61 1.61 -5.46
N TYR A 61 6.65 1.96 -4.76
CA TYR A 61 6.86 3.32 -4.31
C TYR A 61 8.33 3.63 -4.05
N THR A 62 8.64 4.92 -4.03
CA THR A 62 9.92 5.40 -3.52
C THR A 62 9.84 5.33 -2.00
N GLU A 63 10.76 4.61 -1.37
CA GLU A 63 10.80 4.48 0.09
C GLU A 63 11.03 5.82 0.78
N LEU A 64 10.35 6.04 1.90
CA LEU A 64 10.63 7.16 2.77
C LEU A 64 11.88 6.85 3.59
N THR A 65 12.97 7.60 3.33
CA THR A 65 14.27 7.36 3.94
C THR A 65 14.63 8.34 5.06
N ASP A 66 13.77 9.35 5.31
CA ASP A 66 13.95 10.34 6.38
C ASP A 66 13.33 9.83 7.69
N PRO A 67 14.13 9.50 8.72
CA PRO A 67 13.60 8.97 9.98
C PRO A 67 12.77 10.01 10.75
N GLY A 68 13.06 11.30 10.62
CA GLY A 68 12.30 12.36 11.25
C GLY A 68 10.90 12.50 10.67
N GLU A 69 10.78 12.47 9.37
CA GLU A 69 9.48 12.46 8.67
C GLU A 69 8.72 11.15 8.92
N GLN A 70 9.41 10.01 8.91
CA GLN A 70 8.79 8.72 9.20
C GLN A 70 8.20 8.66 10.61
N ARG A 71 8.91 9.19 11.61
CA ARG A 71 8.43 9.29 12.99
C ARG A 71 7.14 10.13 13.09
N LYS A 72 7.10 11.26 12.40
CA LYS A 72 5.88 12.11 12.36
C LYS A 72 4.69 11.35 11.80
N ARG A 73 4.89 10.61 10.70
CA ARG A 73 3.82 9.84 10.06
C ARG A 73 3.36 8.68 10.93
N PHE A 74 4.26 7.93 11.54
CA PHE A 74 3.90 6.87 12.49
C PHE A 74 3.16 7.40 13.71
N THR A 75 3.55 8.58 14.23
CA THR A 75 2.82 9.23 15.33
C THR A 75 1.38 9.57 14.90
N ALA A 76 1.21 10.14 13.70
CA ALA A 76 -0.12 10.43 13.18
C ALA A 76 -0.96 9.16 12.97
N GLN A 77 -0.36 8.09 12.44
CA GLN A 77 -1.01 6.79 12.30
C GLN A 77 -1.42 6.18 13.65
N SER A 78 -0.54 6.23 14.65
CA SER A 78 -0.85 5.73 16.00
C SER A 78 -2.01 6.47 16.67
N LEU A 79 -2.14 7.78 16.42
CA LEU A 79 -3.31 8.55 16.88
C LEU A 79 -4.60 8.10 16.19
N ARG A 80 -4.55 7.76 14.91
CA ARG A 80 -5.68 7.19 14.16
C ARG A 80 -6.07 5.81 14.70
N ALA A 81 -5.06 4.95 14.94
CA ALA A 81 -5.28 3.63 15.56
C ALA A 81 -5.96 3.76 16.92
N ALA A 82 -5.52 4.70 17.75
CA ALA A 82 -6.14 4.99 19.06
C ALA A 82 -7.58 5.52 18.94
N ALA A 83 -7.92 6.16 17.83
CA ALA A 83 -9.26 6.61 17.48
C ALA A 83 -10.15 5.51 16.86
N GLY A 84 -9.62 4.28 16.70
CA GLY A 84 -10.38 3.12 16.22
C GLY A 84 -10.22 2.79 14.75
N ASP A 85 -9.26 3.38 14.05
CA ASP A 85 -8.93 3.02 12.67
C ASP A 85 -8.17 1.68 12.63
N PRO A 86 -8.78 0.57 12.11
CA PRO A 86 -8.16 -0.75 12.15
C PRO A 86 -7.00 -0.90 11.15
N GLU A 87 -6.88 -0.01 10.17
CA GLU A 87 -5.84 -0.05 9.15
C GLU A 87 -4.64 0.82 9.52
N ALA A 88 -4.77 1.64 10.56
CA ALA A 88 -3.71 2.53 10.97
C ALA A 88 -2.54 1.78 11.61
N MET A 89 -1.33 2.18 11.22
CA MET A 89 -0.09 1.57 11.69
C MET A 89 0.27 2.02 13.11
N SER A 90 0.85 1.10 13.88
CA SER A 90 1.46 1.43 15.17
C SER A 90 2.84 2.04 14.99
N LEU A 91 3.30 2.76 16.01
CA LEU A 91 4.67 3.28 16.06
C LEU A 91 5.67 2.12 16.20
N ASP A 92 6.59 1.99 15.24
CA ASP A 92 7.64 0.98 15.20
C ASP A 92 9.00 1.65 15.49
N GLU A 93 9.45 1.58 16.74
CA GLU A 93 10.71 2.16 17.17
C GLU A 93 11.92 1.41 16.61
N ASP A 94 11.84 0.11 16.38
CA ASP A 94 12.95 -0.66 15.85
C ASP A 94 13.16 -0.35 14.36
N PHE A 95 12.08 -0.18 13.60
CA PHE A 95 12.14 0.31 12.23
C PHE A 95 12.76 1.72 12.17
N LEU A 96 12.35 2.64 13.04
CA LEU A 96 12.88 3.99 13.09
C LEU A 96 14.37 4.01 13.41
N ARG A 97 14.83 3.21 14.38
CA ARG A 97 16.26 3.06 14.69
C ARG A 97 17.05 2.54 13.50
N THR A 98 16.46 1.62 12.73
CA THR A 98 17.07 1.10 11.51
C THR A 98 17.22 2.19 10.46
N LEU A 99 16.21 3.03 10.27
CA LEU A 99 16.27 4.19 9.37
C LEU A 99 17.34 5.20 9.80
N GLU A 100 17.52 5.42 11.11
CA GLU A 100 18.54 6.31 11.67
C GLU A 100 19.98 5.87 11.36
N LEU A 101 20.19 4.57 11.11
CA LEU A 101 21.49 4.05 10.63
C LEU A 101 21.76 4.44 9.17
N GLY A 102 20.76 4.87 8.46
CA GLY A 102 20.81 5.33 7.08
C GLY A 102 20.25 4.33 6.08
N LEU A 103 19.22 4.74 5.37
CA LEU A 103 18.69 4.02 4.20
C LEU A 103 19.04 4.80 2.94
N VAL A 104 19.72 4.16 2.00
CA VAL A 104 20.01 4.74 0.69
C VAL A 104 18.72 4.96 -0.10
N PRO A 105 18.70 5.87 -1.09
CA PRO A 105 17.55 6.01 -1.98
C PRO A 105 17.15 4.66 -2.58
N THR A 106 15.95 4.21 -2.28
CA THR A 106 15.47 2.85 -2.57
C THR A 106 14.06 2.93 -3.13
N GLY A 107 13.74 2.04 -4.07
CA GLY A 107 12.37 1.75 -4.48
C GLY A 107 11.94 0.39 -3.98
N GLY A 108 10.71 0.28 -3.48
CA GLY A 108 10.07 -0.97 -3.09
C GLY A 108 9.04 -1.40 -4.13
N LEU A 109 8.93 -2.72 -4.33
CA LEU A 109 7.91 -3.33 -5.19
C LEU A 109 7.31 -4.54 -4.48
N GLY A 110 5.98 -4.56 -4.36
CA GLY A 110 5.19 -5.72 -3.98
C GLY A 110 4.43 -6.27 -5.19
N LEU A 111 4.53 -7.56 -5.45
CA LEU A 111 3.75 -8.26 -6.49
C LEU A 111 2.94 -9.37 -5.85
N GLY A 112 1.63 -9.38 -6.10
CA GLY A 112 0.73 -10.45 -5.67
C GLY A 112 0.92 -11.72 -6.50
N VAL A 113 1.81 -12.62 -6.06
CA VAL A 113 2.12 -13.87 -6.79
C VAL A 113 0.85 -14.70 -7.01
N ASP A 114 0.03 -14.89 -5.98
CA ASP A 114 -1.22 -15.66 -6.09
C ASP A 114 -2.19 -15.02 -7.10
N ARG A 115 -2.32 -13.69 -7.09
CA ARG A 115 -3.12 -12.95 -8.07
C ARG A 115 -2.58 -13.10 -9.50
N ALA A 116 -1.26 -13.07 -9.66
CA ALA A 116 -0.63 -13.35 -10.95
C ALA A 116 -0.90 -14.78 -11.44
N VAL A 117 -0.85 -15.76 -10.55
CA VAL A 117 -1.20 -17.15 -10.86
C VAL A 117 -2.68 -17.28 -11.24
N MET A 118 -3.59 -16.61 -10.53
CA MET A 118 -5.02 -16.57 -10.91
C MET A 118 -5.20 -16.08 -12.35
N LEU A 119 -4.50 -15.02 -12.75
CA LEU A 119 -4.59 -14.51 -14.11
C LEU A 119 -4.07 -15.49 -15.17
N ILE A 120 -2.94 -16.14 -14.90
CA ILE A 120 -2.34 -17.09 -15.84
C ILE A 120 -3.20 -18.34 -15.99
N THR A 121 -3.82 -18.81 -14.91
CA THR A 121 -4.62 -20.05 -14.89
C THR A 121 -6.09 -19.84 -15.19
N GLY A 122 -6.57 -18.59 -15.16
CA GLY A 122 -8.00 -18.27 -15.27
C GLY A 122 -8.80 -18.62 -14.01
N ALA A 123 -8.15 -18.84 -12.86
CA ALA A 123 -8.82 -19.12 -11.60
C ALA A 123 -9.60 -17.91 -11.11
N THR A 124 -10.83 -18.13 -10.64
CA THR A 124 -11.73 -17.05 -10.16
C THR A 124 -11.65 -16.83 -8.65
N SER A 125 -10.96 -17.71 -7.92
CA SER A 125 -10.76 -17.61 -6.49
C SER A 125 -9.28 -17.79 -6.13
N ILE A 126 -8.77 -16.98 -5.23
CA ILE A 126 -7.40 -17.11 -4.71
C ILE A 126 -7.18 -18.45 -4.00
N ARG A 127 -8.25 -19.05 -3.45
CA ARG A 127 -8.19 -20.37 -2.80
C ARG A 127 -7.83 -21.49 -3.76
N ASP A 128 -8.11 -21.32 -5.06
CA ASP A 128 -7.85 -22.32 -6.08
C ASP A 128 -6.37 -22.38 -6.49
N VAL A 129 -5.60 -21.33 -6.14
CA VAL A 129 -4.19 -21.20 -6.50
C VAL A 129 -3.24 -21.32 -5.32
N ILE A 130 -3.74 -21.21 -4.08
CA ILE A 130 -2.95 -21.41 -2.86
C ILE A 130 -2.80 -22.91 -2.61
N ALA A 131 -1.56 -23.41 -2.66
CA ALA A 131 -1.27 -24.84 -2.50
C ALA A 131 -1.69 -25.40 -1.12
N PHE A 132 -1.60 -24.58 -0.06
CA PHE A 132 -1.93 -24.97 1.32
C PHE A 132 -2.79 -23.87 1.98
N PRO A 133 -4.08 -23.77 1.60
CA PRO A 133 -4.96 -22.75 2.16
C PRO A 133 -5.22 -23.01 3.65
N TYR A 134 -5.20 -21.94 4.44
CA TYR A 134 -5.53 -22.04 5.86
C TYR A 134 -7.02 -22.41 6.02
N ALA A 135 -7.27 -23.58 6.59
CA ALA A 135 -8.63 -24.03 6.92
C ALA A 135 -8.97 -23.68 8.37
N ARG A 136 -10.19 -23.18 8.62
CA ARG A 136 -10.67 -22.99 10.01
C ARG A 136 -10.70 -24.37 10.71
N PRO A 137 -10.23 -24.48 11.95
CA PRO A 137 -10.46 -25.67 12.76
C PRO A 137 -11.97 -25.96 12.80
N ARG A 138 -12.35 -27.23 12.68
CA ARG A 138 -13.75 -27.67 12.84
C ARG A 138 -14.13 -27.68 14.30
#